data_ba8da55a4720847ab058ce84dba589e9
#
_entry.id   ba8da55a4720847ab058ce84dba589e9
#
_cell.length_a   1.000
_cell.length_b   1.000
_cell.length_c   1.000
_cell.angle_alpha   90.00
_cell.angle_beta   90.00
_cell.angle_gamma   90.00
#
_symmetry.space_group_name_H-M   'P 1'
#
loop_
_entity.id
_entity.type
_entity.pdbx_description
1 polymer ?
#
loop_
_entity_poly.entity_id
_entity_poly.type
_entity_poly.pdbx_seq_one_letter_code
_entity_poly.pdbx_strand_id
1 'polypeptide(L)'
;MGCATALFLARGGMKVVLLDRGEICREASGVNAGTLTMQMTRAALVPYALRAHEMWMRMPEWCDGGDVLATACPGLSVAFTAHEAAMLEERAIARRAAGAPIELISGTAAQAIEPGLADGVLLAGHCPIDGFTSAYLTGRAFRPALLNAGVVLLENTPVRGIEGHFVLDTVAGPVAASRLVLAGGVWLQDMAAWLGVSLPIKVLINQLVVTERLAPVMRSVVGVASGLLSLKQYANGSVLIGGGWQGIGDRARGGIAVNPEAFLGNIRLAAHTIPALRDARVLRAWLGLEAETADALPVIGPLDGVADAWTIGSVHSGYTSGPFMGKILAQAILGQAPDLPLFPMERLSVGGSMPDTGRVGEQGAVLFNGH
;
A
#
# COMPACT_ATOMS: atom_id res chain seq x y z
N MET A 1 7.89 1.02 -4.50
CA MET A 1 9.11 1.51 -3.81
C MET A 1 10.36 1.14 -4.59
N GLY A 2 10.78 -0.13 -4.72
CA GLY A 2 12.02 -0.53 -5.40
C GLY A 2 12.21 0.06 -6.80
N CYS A 3 11.19 0.02 -7.66
CA CYS A 3 11.26 0.63 -9.00
C CYS A 3 11.48 2.15 -8.96
N ALA A 4 10.84 2.85 -8.02
CA ALA A 4 11.06 4.28 -7.84
C ALA A 4 12.48 4.57 -7.36
N THR A 5 12.99 3.80 -6.38
CA THR A 5 14.38 3.92 -5.93
C THR A 5 15.36 3.70 -7.09
N ALA A 6 15.19 2.63 -7.87
CA ALA A 6 16.04 2.33 -9.02
C ALA A 6 16.03 3.45 -10.07
N LEU A 7 14.84 3.99 -10.38
CA LEU A 7 14.67 5.08 -11.34
C LEU A 7 15.41 6.36 -10.89
N PHE A 8 15.22 6.76 -9.61
CA PHE A 8 15.85 7.98 -9.10
C PHE A 8 17.37 7.82 -8.91
N LEU A 9 17.86 6.62 -8.57
CA LEU A 9 19.30 6.33 -8.55
C LEU A 9 19.91 6.42 -9.94
N ALA A 10 19.29 5.85 -10.95
CA ALA A 10 19.75 5.89 -12.33
C ALA A 10 19.76 7.33 -12.86
N ARG A 11 18.72 8.11 -12.61
CA ARG A 11 18.67 9.55 -12.94
C ARG A 11 19.70 10.37 -12.17
N GLY A 12 20.11 9.92 -10.99
CA GLY A 12 21.24 10.47 -10.22
C GLY A 12 22.62 10.04 -10.72
N GLY A 13 22.71 9.34 -11.87
CA GLY A 13 23.96 8.95 -12.51
C GLY A 13 24.54 7.61 -12.07
N MET A 14 23.85 6.84 -11.24
CA MET A 14 24.30 5.50 -10.85
C MET A 14 23.98 4.47 -11.95
N LYS A 15 24.87 3.49 -12.13
CA LYS A 15 24.56 2.27 -12.89
C LYS A 15 23.71 1.35 -12.01
N VAL A 16 22.50 1.06 -12.43
CA VAL A 16 21.54 0.30 -11.64
C VAL A 16 21.15 -1.00 -12.37
N VAL A 17 21.20 -2.11 -11.63
CA VAL A 17 20.58 -3.38 -12.03
C VAL A 17 19.40 -3.61 -11.10
N LEU A 18 18.21 -3.78 -11.65
CA LEU A 18 16.99 -4.10 -10.92
C LEU A 18 16.60 -5.56 -11.22
N LEU A 19 16.60 -6.40 -10.19
CA LEU A 19 16.22 -7.80 -10.30
C LEU A 19 14.85 -8.00 -9.65
N ASP A 20 14.00 -8.78 -10.31
CA ASP A 20 12.75 -9.27 -9.74
C ASP A 20 12.61 -10.78 -10.05
N ARG A 21 12.11 -11.55 -9.09
CA ARG A 21 11.88 -12.99 -9.27
C ARG A 21 10.78 -13.30 -10.30
N GLY A 22 9.92 -12.34 -10.55
CA GLY A 22 8.87 -12.35 -11.56
C GLY A 22 8.95 -11.11 -12.43
N GLU A 23 7.81 -10.59 -12.85
CA GLU A 23 7.71 -9.26 -13.45
C GLU A 23 7.66 -8.19 -12.34
N ILE A 24 8.23 -7.02 -12.60
CA ILE A 24 8.20 -5.91 -11.64
C ILE A 24 6.77 -5.54 -11.24
N CYS A 25 6.60 -5.22 -9.95
CA CYS A 25 5.33 -4.77 -9.36
C CYS A 25 4.15 -5.75 -9.51
N ARG A 26 4.39 -7.06 -9.61
CA ARG A 26 3.31 -8.07 -9.71
C ARG A 26 2.84 -8.58 -8.35
N GLU A 27 3.64 -8.40 -7.31
CA GLU A 27 3.26 -8.72 -5.94
C GLU A 27 2.47 -7.55 -5.31
N ALA A 28 2.63 -7.24 -4.03
CA ALA A 28 1.87 -6.21 -3.31
C ALA A 28 1.61 -4.92 -4.10
N SER A 29 2.59 -4.46 -4.90
CA SER A 29 2.47 -3.23 -5.69
C SER A 29 1.45 -3.31 -6.84
N GLY A 30 1.20 -4.51 -7.38
CA GLY A 30 0.30 -4.70 -8.53
C GLY A 30 -1.03 -5.34 -8.18
N VAL A 31 -1.15 -5.95 -7.00
CA VAL A 31 -2.37 -6.65 -6.57
C VAL A 31 -3.15 -5.93 -5.47
N ASN A 32 -2.67 -4.76 -5.01
CA ASN A 32 -3.36 -3.96 -4.00
C ASN A 32 -4.58 -3.22 -4.58
N ALA A 33 -5.32 -2.55 -3.70
CA ALA A 33 -6.54 -1.84 -4.06
C ALA A 33 -6.33 -0.57 -4.90
N GLY A 34 -5.09 -0.09 -5.06
CA GLY A 34 -4.78 1.14 -5.79
C GLY A 34 -5.30 2.43 -5.13
N THR A 35 -5.74 2.38 -3.88
CA THR A 35 -6.31 3.53 -3.20
C THR A 35 -5.21 4.53 -2.83
N LEU A 36 -5.43 5.79 -3.15
CA LEU A 36 -4.59 6.93 -2.77
C LEU A 36 -5.39 7.76 -1.77
N THR A 37 -5.17 7.56 -0.47
CA THR A 37 -6.03 8.17 0.55
C THR A 37 -5.24 8.64 1.76
N MET A 38 -5.60 9.82 2.26
CA MET A 38 -5.11 10.35 3.53
C MET A 38 -5.90 9.76 4.71
N GLN A 39 -7.11 9.28 4.46
CA GLN A 39 -8.01 8.77 5.50
C GLN A 39 -7.60 7.41 6.05
N MET A 40 -6.93 6.57 5.24
CA MET A 40 -6.42 5.26 5.67
C MET A 40 -4.92 5.30 6.00
N THR A 41 -4.26 6.42 5.74
CA THR A 41 -2.84 6.61 6.02
C THR A 41 -2.64 6.94 7.50
N ARG A 42 -1.63 6.33 8.14
CA ARG A 42 -1.23 6.67 9.50
C ARG A 42 -0.75 8.11 9.59
N ALA A 43 -1.03 8.81 10.68
CA ALA A 43 -0.67 10.21 10.85
C ALA A 43 0.83 10.47 10.58
N ALA A 44 1.72 9.62 11.10
CA ALA A 44 3.17 9.74 10.84
C ALA A 44 3.56 9.63 9.36
N LEU A 45 2.73 9.00 8.52
CA LEU A 45 2.99 8.82 7.10
C LEU A 45 2.26 9.84 6.20
N VAL A 46 1.40 10.68 6.76
CA VAL A 46 0.66 11.70 6.00
C VAL A 46 1.59 12.63 5.20
N PRO A 47 2.68 13.18 5.75
CA PRO A 47 3.58 14.05 4.98
C PRO A 47 4.17 13.35 3.73
N TYR A 48 4.49 12.07 3.85
CA TYR A 48 5.01 11.24 2.75
C TYR A 48 3.92 10.91 1.73
N ALA A 49 2.72 10.60 2.21
CA ALA A 49 1.57 10.28 1.38
C ALA A 49 1.12 11.50 0.55
N LEU A 50 1.13 12.70 1.10
CA LEU A 50 0.81 13.94 0.38
C LEU A 50 1.76 14.16 -0.79
N ARG A 51 3.07 14.04 -0.56
CA ARG A 51 4.08 14.17 -1.62
C ARG A 51 3.94 13.08 -2.68
N ALA A 52 3.72 11.85 -2.25
CA ALA A 52 3.56 10.73 -3.18
C ALA A 52 2.24 10.79 -3.94
N HIS A 53 1.16 11.27 -3.34
CA HIS A 53 -0.12 11.50 -4.02
C HIS A 53 0.05 12.44 -5.21
N GLU A 54 0.74 13.57 -5.03
CA GLU A 54 1.08 14.49 -6.11
C GLU A 54 1.89 13.76 -7.22
N MET A 55 2.87 12.93 -6.84
CA MET A 55 3.63 12.13 -7.79
C MET A 55 2.74 11.14 -8.56
N TRP A 56 1.80 10.46 -7.90
CA TRP A 56 0.88 9.55 -8.57
C TRP A 56 -0.03 10.27 -9.57
N MET A 57 -0.61 11.40 -9.18
CA MET A 57 -1.50 12.19 -10.05
C MET A 57 -0.77 12.74 -11.28
N ARG A 58 0.53 12.98 -11.16
CA ARG A 58 1.38 13.51 -12.22
C ARG A 58 2.38 12.47 -12.75
N MET A 59 2.08 11.16 -12.58
CA MET A 59 3.01 10.11 -12.95
C MET A 59 3.53 10.18 -14.40
N PRO A 60 2.71 10.49 -15.42
CA PRO A 60 3.20 10.60 -16.78
C PRO A 60 4.30 11.65 -16.98
N GLU A 61 4.33 12.70 -16.15
CA GLU A 61 5.32 13.78 -16.28
C GLU A 61 6.73 13.38 -15.82
N TRP A 62 6.82 12.51 -14.81
CA TRP A 62 8.10 12.09 -14.24
C TRP A 62 8.45 10.63 -14.51
N CYS A 63 7.56 9.85 -15.08
CA CYS A 63 7.74 8.43 -15.38
C CYS A 63 7.67 8.15 -16.90
N ASP A 64 8.20 9.08 -17.70
CA ASP A 64 8.35 8.99 -19.16
C ASP A 64 7.04 8.55 -19.87
N GLY A 65 5.94 9.17 -19.50
CA GLY A 65 4.60 8.85 -20.03
C GLY A 65 3.95 7.63 -19.40
N GLY A 66 4.60 6.97 -18.44
CA GLY A 66 4.01 5.86 -17.69
C GLY A 66 2.76 6.30 -16.93
N ASP A 67 1.65 5.56 -17.08
CA ASP A 67 0.36 5.92 -16.51
C ASP A 67 -0.26 4.74 -15.76
N VAL A 68 -0.79 5.01 -14.59
CA VAL A 68 -1.54 4.09 -13.74
C VAL A 68 -3.03 4.41 -13.70
N LEU A 69 -3.50 5.30 -14.58
CA LEU A 69 -4.86 5.81 -14.64
C LEU A 69 -5.28 6.43 -13.29
N ALA A 70 -4.42 7.32 -12.77
CA ALA A 70 -4.70 8.00 -11.52
C ALA A 70 -5.94 8.87 -11.65
N THR A 71 -6.89 8.68 -10.74
CA THR A 71 -8.18 9.37 -10.73
C THR A 71 -8.32 10.09 -9.39
N ALA A 72 -8.42 11.42 -9.43
CA ALA A 72 -8.74 12.22 -8.26
C ALA A 72 -10.26 12.19 -8.02
N CYS A 73 -10.65 11.93 -6.79
CA CYS A 73 -12.04 12.00 -6.35
C CYS A 73 -12.11 12.21 -4.84
N PRO A 74 -13.24 12.70 -4.31
CA PRO A 74 -13.41 12.80 -2.87
C PRO A 74 -13.22 11.46 -2.18
N GLY A 75 -12.58 11.46 -1.01
CA GLY A 75 -12.53 10.32 -0.10
C GLY A 75 -13.49 10.53 1.06
N LEU A 76 -14.25 9.52 1.40
CA LEU A 76 -15.15 9.48 2.54
C LEU A 76 -14.82 8.30 3.45
N SER A 77 -14.65 8.54 4.74
CA SER A 77 -14.63 7.50 5.77
C SER A 77 -15.87 7.71 6.64
N VAL A 78 -16.82 6.78 6.59
CA VAL A 78 -18.13 6.95 7.21
C VAL A 78 -18.24 6.21 8.54
N ALA A 79 -19.07 6.73 9.45
CA ALA A 79 -19.40 6.16 10.73
C ALA A 79 -20.93 6.01 10.85
N PHE A 80 -21.38 4.82 11.21
CA PHE A 80 -22.80 4.49 11.41
C PHE A 80 -23.18 4.44 12.88
N THR A 81 -22.23 4.34 13.79
CA THR A 81 -22.45 4.28 15.24
C THR A 81 -21.71 5.41 15.95
N ALA A 82 -22.14 5.75 17.17
CA ALA A 82 -21.46 6.75 18.00
C ALA A 82 -20.01 6.35 18.33
N HIS A 83 -19.75 5.05 18.50
CA HIS A 83 -18.41 4.54 18.73
C HIS A 83 -17.51 4.76 17.49
N GLU A 84 -18.00 4.44 16.30
CA GLU A 84 -17.27 4.69 15.05
C GLU A 84 -17.05 6.19 14.82
N ALA A 85 -18.02 7.04 15.16
CA ALA A 85 -17.87 8.49 15.06
C ALA A 85 -16.72 8.99 15.95
N ALA A 86 -16.65 8.56 17.20
CA ALA A 86 -15.56 8.92 18.11
C ALA A 86 -14.18 8.45 17.59
N MET A 87 -14.10 7.22 17.08
CA MET A 87 -12.87 6.72 16.43
C MET A 87 -12.45 7.58 15.22
N LEU A 88 -13.42 8.01 14.43
CA LEU A 88 -13.18 8.83 13.25
C LEU A 88 -12.69 10.23 13.61
N GLU A 89 -13.27 10.82 14.63
CA GLU A 89 -12.86 12.13 15.19
C GLU A 89 -11.41 12.10 15.66
N GLU A 90 -11.04 11.12 16.50
CA GLU A 90 -9.67 10.95 17.00
C GLU A 90 -8.66 10.82 15.84
N ARG A 91 -8.97 9.94 14.88
CA ARG A 91 -8.09 9.72 13.73
C ARG A 91 -7.99 10.94 12.81
N ALA A 92 -9.09 11.67 12.62
CA ALA A 92 -9.11 12.90 11.82
C ALA A 92 -8.26 13.99 12.47
N ILE A 93 -8.33 14.16 13.78
CA ILE A 93 -7.50 15.13 14.52
C ILE A 93 -6.01 14.84 14.28
N ALA A 94 -5.58 13.60 14.50
CA ALA A 94 -4.18 13.22 14.34
C ALA A 94 -3.68 13.41 12.89
N ARG A 95 -4.48 13.03 11.89
CA ARG A 95 -4.12 13.18 10.47
C ARG A 95 -4.11 14.64 10.01
N ARG A 96 -5.05 15.46 10.50
CA ARG A 96 -5.07 16.92 10.24
C ARG A 96 -3.84 17.59 10.81
N ALA A 97 -3.46 17.25 12.05
CA ALA A 97 -2.23 17.74 12.66
C ALA A 97 -0.98 17.40 11.85
N ALA A 98 -0.99 16.29 11.12
CA ALA A 98 0.06 15.89 10.20
C ALA A 98 -0.07 16.47 8.77
N GLY A 99 -1.06 17.33 8.53
CA GLY A 99 -1.25 18.07 7.28
C GLY A 99 -2.29 17.49 6.31
N ALA A 100 -3.01 16.43 6.67
CA ALA A 100 -4.06 15.90 5.81
C ALA A 100 -5.25 16.87 5.73
N PRO A 101 -5.78 17.19 4.53
CA PRO A 101 -6.93 18.08 4.37
C PRO A 101 -8.24 17.32 4.62
N ILE A 102 -8.39 16.80 5.84
CA ILE A 102 -9.57 16.04 6.26
C ILE A 102 -10.50 16.96 7.04
N GLU A 103 -11.78 16.95 6.66
CA GLU A 103 -12.85 17.63 7.37
C GLU A 103 -13.85 16.62 7.91
N LEU A 104 -14.38 16.88 9.09
CA LEU A 104 -15.50 16.11 9.64
C LEU A 104 -16.81 16.78 9.19
N ILE A 105 -17.67 15.98 8.57
CA ILE A 105 -18.94 16.45 8.00
C ILE A 105 -20.10 15.56 8.47
N SER A 106 -21.30 16.11 8.50
CA SER A 106 -22.50 15.35 8.83
C SER A 106 -22.80 14.26 7.79
N GLY A 107 -23.59 13.26 8.18
CA GLY A 107 -24.05 12.21 7.25
C GLY A 107 -24.81 12.78 6.05
N THR A 108 -25.64 13.83 6.25
CA THR A 108 -26.34 14.53 5.17
C THR A 108 -25.35 15.17 4.18
N ALA A 109 -24.31 15.82 4.69
CA ALA A 109 -23.26 16.40 3.84
C ALA A 109 -22.49 15.31 3.10
N ALA A 110 -22.22 14.18 3.75
CA ALA A 110 -21.57 13.04 3.11
C ALA A 110 -22.42 12.45 1.97
N GLN A 111 -23.73 12.30 2.18
CA GLN A 111 -24.67 11.86 1.14
C GLN A 111 -24.81 12.85 -0.04
N ALA A 112 -24.65 14.15 0.22
CA ALA A 112 -24.58 15.13 -0.87
C ALA A 112 -23.34 14.97 -1.74
N ILE A 113 -22.19 14.57 -1.14
CA ILE A 113 -20.96 14.24 -1.86
C ILE A 113 -21.10 12.88 -2.56
N GLU A 114 -21.61 11.87 -1.87
CA GLU A 114 -21.77 10.50 -2.37
C GLU A 114 -23.22 10.03 -2.18
N PRO A 115 -24.10 10.28 -3.17
CA PRO A 115 -25.51 9.89 -3.08
C PRO A 115 -25.76 8.39 -2.97
N GLY A 116 -24.76 7.55 -3.31
CA GLY A 116 -24.83 6.10 -3.19
C GLY A 116 -24.71 5.58 -1.77
N LEU A 117 -24.37 6.42 -0.78
CA LEU A 117 -24.27 6.01 0.61
C LEU A 117 -25.63 5.58 1.19
N ALA A 118 -25.57 4.57 2.03
CA ALA A 118 -26.72 4.14 2.83
C ALA A 118 -27.20 5.24 3.77
N ASP A 119 -28.48 5.16 4.15
CA ASP A 119 -29.04 5.96 5.24
C ASP A 119 -28.36 5.61 6.57
N GLY A 120 -28.44 6.53 7.53
CA GLY A 120 -27.94 6.31 8.89
C GLY A 120 -26.45 6.62 9.09
N VAL A 121 -25.75 7.17 8.11
CA VAL A 121 -24.42 7.76 8.33
C VAL A 121 -24.54 8.91 9.33
N LEU A 122 -23.85 8.80 10.46
CA LEU A 122 -23.86 9.80 11.53
C LEU A 122 -22.83 10.89 11.27
N LEU A 123 -21.61 10.48 10.91
CA LEU A 123 -20.45 11.33 10.70
C LEU A 123 -19.61 10.79 9.55
N ALA A 124 -18.93 11.65 8.82
CA ALA A 124 -17.93 11.25 7.85
C ALA A 124 -16.68 12.14 7.94
N GLY A 125 -15.53 11.52 7.75
CA GLY A 125 -14.31 12.22 7.36
C GLY A 125 -14.32 12.42 5.86
N HIS A 126 -14.16 13.64 5.40
CA HIS A 126 -14.07 14.02 3.98
C HIS A 126 -12.64 14.46 3.66
N CYS A 127 -12.04 13.90 2.63
CA CYS A 127 -10.77 14.34 2.08
C CYS A 127 -10.95 14.67 0.59
N PRO A 128 -10.82 15.95 0.18
CA PRO A 128 -11.11 16.35 -1.20
C PRO A 128 -10.07 15.87 -2.22
N ILE A 129 -8.86 15.54 -1.76
CA ILE A 129 -7.73 15.17 -2.63
C ILE A 129 -7.53 13.67 -2.77
N ASP A 130 -8.31 12.83 -2.10
CA ASP A 130 -8.15 11.38 -2.23
C ASP A 130 -8.34 10.91 -3.69
N GLY A 131 -8.15 9.66 -3.94
CA GLY A 131 -8.27 9.11 -5.27
C GLY A 131 -7.84 7.65 -5.34
N PHE A 132 -7.63 7.17 -6.54
CA PHE A 132 -7.18 5.80 -6.77
C PHE A 132 -6.48 5.65 -8.12
N THR A 133 -5.81 4.53 -8.29
CA THR A 133 -5.13 4.12 -9.53
C THR A 133 -5.55 2.71 -9.91
N SER A 134 -5.15 2.27 -11.08
CA SER A 134 -5.08 0.85 -11.42
C SER A 134 -3.72 0.30 -10.99
N ALA A 135 -3.63 -0.27 -9.79
CA ALA A 135 -2.38 -0.83 -9.25
C ALA A 135 -1.73 -1.86 -10.20
N TYR A 136 -2.54 -2.63 -10.92
CA TYR A 136 -2.08 -3.59 -11.92
C TYR A 136 -1.18 -2.99 -13.01
N LEU A 137 -1.36 -1.70 -13.32
CA LEU A 137 -0.57 -0.99 -14.33
C LEU A 137 0.79 -0.51 -13.82
N THR A 138 1.07 -0.60 -12.52
CA THR A 138 2.27 0.00 -11.91
C THR A 138 3.57 -0.46 -12.57
N GLY A 139 3.76 -1.76 -12.75
CA GLY A 139 4.96 -2.28 -13.41
C GLY A 139 5.06 -1.84 -14.87
N ARG A 140 3.93 -1.85 -15.58
CA ARG A 140 3.87 -1.38 -16.96
C ARG A 140 4.21 0.11 -17.08
N ALA A 141 3.78 0.92 -16.11
CA ALA A 141 4.06 2.35 -16.10
C ALA A 141 5.54 2.65 -15.78
N PHE A 142 6.16 1.92 -14.84
CA PHE A 142 7.56 2.12 -14.50
C PHE A 142 8.54 1.61 -15.56
N ARG A 143 8.21 0.54 -16.29
CA ARG A 143 9.14 -0.15 -17.19
C ARG A 143 9.80 0.78 -18.23
N PRO A 144 9.07 1.60 -19.00
CA PRO A 144 9.70 2.50 -19.97
C PRO A 144 10.67 3.47 -19.32
N ALA A 145 10.29 4.08 -18.20
CA ALA A 145 11.11 5.04 -17.47
C ALA A 145 12.41 4.42 -16.94
N LEU A 146 12.35 3.19 -16.42
CA LEU A 146 13.53 2.45 -15.98
C LEU A 146 14.49 2.18 -17.13
N LEU A 147 13.98 1.68 -18.26
CA LEU A 147 14.81 1.37 -19.44
C LEU A 147 15.41 2.64 -20.04
N ASN A 148 14.64 3.72 -20.19
CA ASN A 148 15.12 5.00 -20.69
C ASN A 148 16.18 5.63 -19.78
N ALA A 149 16.09 5.42 -18.47
CA ALA A 149 17.11 5.85 -17.51
C ALA A 149 18.37 4.96 -17.51
N GLY A 150 18.42 3.91 -18.34
CA GLY A 150 19.54 2.99 -18.43
C GLY A 150 19.61 1.92 -17.34
N VAL A 151 18.51 1.67 -16.65
CA VAL A 151 18.42 0.57 -15.68
C VAL A 151 18.47 -0.77 -16.42
N VAL A 152 19.39 -1.64 -16.02
CA VAL A 152 19.39 -3.05 -16.47
C VAL A 152 18.30 -3.78 -15.70
N LEU A 153 17.21 -4.11 -16.38
CA LEU A 153 16.04 -4.77 -15.78
C LEU A 153 16.09 -6.27 -16.03
N LEU A 154 16.26 -7.05 -14.97
CA LEU A 154 16.32 -8.51 -14.97
C LEU A 154 15.06 -9.06 -14.27
N GLU A 155 14.01 -9.28 -15.05
CA GLU A 155 12.78 -9.93 -14.59
C GLU A 155 12.88 -11.45 -14.68
N ASN A 156 12.00 -12.15 -13.95
CA ASN A 156 12.03 -13.61 -13.84
C ASN A 156 13.42 -14.15 -13.44
N THR A 157 14.13 -13.35 -12.65
CA THR A 157 15.50 -13.61 -12.22
C THR A 157 15.57 -13.64 -10.69
N PRO A 158 15.12 -14.73 -10.05
CA PRO A 158 15.17 -14.87 -8.61
C PRO A 158 16.63 -14.86 -8.11
N VAL A 159 16.88 -14.04 -7.09
CA VAL A 159 18.10 -14.08 -6.29
C VAL A 159 17.92 -15.21 -5.26
N ARG A 160 18.91 -16.09 -5.14
CA ARG A 160 18.90 -17.26 -4.24
C ARG A 160 19.75 -17.06 -2.99
N GLY A 161 20.69 -16.13 -3.03
CA GLY A 161 21.60 -15.81 -1.96
C GLY A 161 22.51 -14.65 -2.33
N ILE A 162 23.27 -14.17 -1.35
CA ILE A 162 24.25 -13.10 -1.50
C ILE A 162 25.55 -13.59 -0.88
N GLU A 163 26.65 -13.50 -1.61
CA GLU A 163 27.98 -13.90 -1.18
C GLU A 163 28.94 -12.72 -1.16
N GLY A 164 29.91 -12.76 -0.24
CA GLY A 164 30.97 -11.77 -0.13
C GLY A 164 30.45 -10.33 -0.12
N HIS A 165 31.10 -9.43 -0.87
CA HIS A 165 30.64 -8.06 -1.02
C HIS A 165 29.65 -7.98 -2.21
N PHE A 166 28.39 -8.37 -1.95
CA PHE A 166 27.22 -8.29 -2.85
C PHE A 166 27.41 -8.97 -4.22
N VAL A 167 27.83 -10.22 -4.22
CA VAL A 167 27.69 -11.10 -5.37
C VAL A 167 26.38 -11.87 -5.21
N LEU A 168 25.38 -11.52 -6.00
CA LEU A 168 24.05 -12.13 -5.97
C LEU A 168 24.04 -13.39 -6.82
N ASP A 169 23.71 -14.53 -6.22
CA ASP A 169 23.46 -15.78 -6.96
C ASP A 169 22.11 -15.71 -7.65
N THR A 170 22.10 -15.81 -8.97
CA THR A 170 20.89 -15.77 -9.77
C THR A 170 20.85 -16.91 -10.82
N VAL A 171 19.65 -17.18 -11.33
CA VAL A 171 19.46 -18.16 -12.42
C VAL A 171 20.13 -17.74 -13.72
N ALA A 172 20.43 -16.47 -13.91
CA ALA A 172 21.12 -15.90 -15.08
C ALA A 172 22.66 -15.81 -14.91
N GLY A 173 23.18 -16.32 -13.79
CA GLY A 173 24.57 -16.19 -13.38
C GLY A 173 24.76 -15.14 -12.28
N PRO A 174 25.98 -14.98 -11.75
CA PRO A 174 26.27 -14.05 -10.67
C PRO A 174 26.16 -12.59 -11.10
N VAL A 175 25.57 -11.77 -10.25
CA VAL A 175 25.49 -10.31 -10.43
C VAL A 175 26.22 -9.64 -9.28
N ALA A 176 27.31 -8.92 -9.57
CA ALA A 176 28.09 -8.20 -8.56
C ALA A 176 27.70 -6.71 -8.52
N ALA A 177 27.62 -6.17 -7.32
CA ALA A 177 27.36 -4.76 -7.08
C ALA A 177 28.20 -4.21 -5.94
N SER A 178 28.54 -2.92 -5.97
CA SER A 178 29.21 -2.22 -4.86
C SER A 178 28.22 -1.73 -3.80
N ARG A 179 26.95 -1.62 -4.15
CA ARG A 179 25.86 -1.18 -3.27
C ARG A 179 24.64 -2.04 -3.48
N LEU A 180 23.88 -2.27 -2.41
CA LEU A 180 22.70 -3.14 -2.42
C LEU A 180 21.47 -2.43 -1.84
N VAL A 181 20.33 -2.60 -2.49
CA VAL A 181 19.03 -2.19 -1.94
C VAL A 181 18.08 -3.39 -1.88
N LEU A 182 17.67 -3.78 -0.69
CA LEU A 182 16.66 -4.80 -0.48
C LEU A 182 15.26 -4.17 -0.55
N ALA A 183 14.45 -4.58 -1.53
CA ALA A 183 13.09 -4.07 -1.75
C ALA A 183 12.06 -5.21 -1.91
N GLY A 184 12.31 -6.35 -1.28
CA GLY A 184 11.59 -7.61 -1.48
C GLY A 184 10.24 -7.74 -0.78
N GLY A 185 9.69 -6.66 -0.16
CA GLY A 185 8.38 -6.71 0.49
C GLY A 185 8.32 -7.78 1.60
N VAL A 186 7.41 -8.75 1.50
CA VAL A 186 7.26 -9.83 2.49
C VAL A 186 8.45 -10.80 2.54
N TRP A 187 9.39 -10.73 1.61
CA TRP A 187 10.63 -11.53 1.59
C TRP A 187 11.84 -10.77 2.14
N LEU A 188 11.67 -9.52 2.60
CA LEU A 188 12.77 -8.72 3.16
C LEU A 188 13.44 -9.39 4.36
N GLN A 189 12.68 -10.11 5.21
CA GLN A 189 13.23 -10.86 6.32
C GLN A 189 14.23 -11.92 5.86
N ASP A 190 13.87 -12.70 4.82
CA ASP A 190 14.72 -13.76 4.29
C ASP A 190 15.96 -13.16 3.60
N MET A 191 15.76 -12.07 2.85
CA MET A 191 16.84 -11.36 2.16
C MET A 191 17.84 -10.71 3.13
N ALA A 192 17.36 -10.11 4.22
CA ALA A 192 18.22 -9.56 5.27
C ALA A 192 19.02 -10.64 5.98
N ALA A 193 18.41 -11.82 6.18
CA ALA A 193 19.07 -12.97 6.79
C ALA A 193 20.26 -13.49 5.97
N TRP A 194 20.27 -13.35 4.64
CA TRP A 194 21.45 -13.66 3.82
C TRP A 194 22.67 -12.80 4.15
N LEU A 195 22.44 -11.64 4.77
CA LEU A 195 23.47 -10.70 5.22
C LEU A 195 23.69 -10.76 6.74
N GLY A 196 23.11 -11.75 7.42
CA GLY A 196 23.20 -11.91 8.88
C GLY A 196 22.36 -10.93 9.68
N VAL A 197 21.44 -10.21 9.04
CA VAL A 197 20.60 -9.19 9.69
C VAL A 197 19.21 -9.75 10.01
N SER A 198 18.74 -9.53 11.23
CA SER A 198 17.39 -9.89 11.65
C SER A 198 16.45 -8.71 11.41
N LEU A 199 15.48 -8.91 10.53
CA LEU A 199 14.43 -7.94 10.23
C LEU A 199 13.06 -8.61 10.39
N PRO A 200 12.44 -8.55 11.59
CA PRO A 200 11.15 -9.20 11.83
C PRO A 200 10.04 -8.52 11.04
N ILE A 201 9.34 -9.31 10.23
CA ILE A 201 8.25 -8.87 9.38
C ILE A 201 7.03 -9.76 9.60
N LYS A 202 5.89 -9.15 9.90
CA LYS A 202 4.59 -9.82 9.88
C LYS A 202 4.06 -9.83 8.44
N VAL A 203 3.56 -10.95 7.99
CA VAL A 203 2.91 -11.10 6.69
C VAL A 203 1.40 -11.10 6.88
N LEU A 204 0.71 -10.22 6.15
CA LEU A 204 -0.73 -10.14 6.07
C LEU A 204 -1.18 -10.67 4.71
N ILE A 205 -2.26 -11.43 4.68
CA ILE A 205 -2.84 -12.02 3.46
C ILE A 205 -4.14 -11.26 3.17
N ASN A 206 -4.06 -10.13 2.49
CA ASN A 206 -5.21 -9.30 2.22
C ASN A 206 -6.05 -9.84 1.06
N GLN A 207 -7.39 -9.80 1.21
CA GLN A 207 -8.35 -10.19 0.19
C GLN A 207 -8.90 -8.98 -0.54
N LEU A 208 -9.11 -9.10 -1.82
CA LEU A 208 -9.75 -8.10 -2.68
C LEU A 208 -10.79 -8.78 -3.56
N VAL A 209 -11.87 -8.04 -3.82
CA VAL A 209 -13.01 -8.48 -4.62
C VAL A 209 -13.30 -7.44 -5.69
N VAL A 210 -13.62 -7.87 -6.90
CA VAL A 210 -14.12 -7.00 -7.95
C VAL A 210 -15.47 -7.52 -8.45
N THR A 211 -16.41 -6.59 -8.65
CA THR A 211 -17.74 -6.90 -9.19
C THR A 211 -17.73 -6.96 -10.71
N GLU A 212 -18.81 -7.49 -11.29
CA GLU A 212 -19.18 -7.21 -12.68
C GLU A 212 -19.30 -5.70 -12.91
N ARG A 213 -19.44 -5.31 -14.18
CA ARG A 213 -19.65 -3.92 -14.55
C ARG A 213 -21.06 -3.47 -14.17
N LEU A 214 -21.15 -2.41 -13.40
CA LEU A 214 -22.39 -1.79 -12.97
C LEU A 214 -22.56 -0.42 -13.64
N ALA A 215 -23.79 0.08 -13.69
CA ALA A 215 -24.02 1.50 -13.89
C ALA A 215 -23.28 2.31 -12.80
N PRO A 216 -23.07 3.61 -12.98
CA PRO A 216 -22.47 4.44 -11.94
C PRO A 216 -23.30 4.38 -10.65
N VAL A 217 -22.74 3.77 -9.60
CA VAL A 217 -23.37 3.62 -8.28
C VAL A 217 -22.62 4.39 -7.19
N MET A 218 -21.41 4.83 -7.49
CA MET A 218 -20.58 5.65 -6.59
C MET A 218 -19.56 6.47 -7.38
N ARG A 219 -19.10 7.57 -6.77
CA ARG A 219 -18.15 8.51 -7.40
C ARG A 219 -16.98 8.88 -6.50
N SER A 220 -16.97 8.41 -5.27
CA SER A 220 -15.95 8.69 -4.26
C SER A 220 -15.16 7.43 -3.91
N VAL A 221 -13.99 7.57 -3.30
CA VAL A 221 -13.39 6.49 -2.51
C VAL A 221 -14.14 6.45 -1.18
N VAL A 222 -14.74 5.31 -0.85
CA VAL A 222 -15.51 5.15 0.38
C VAL A 222 -14.87 4.10 1.27
N GLY A 223 -14.63 4.47 2.51
CA GLY A 223 -14.24 3.59 3.60
C GLY A 223 -15.16 3.75 4.81
N VAL A 224 -14.92 2.97 5.85
CA VAL A 224 -15.62 3.08 7.13
C VAL A 224 -14.64 3.40 8.26
N ALA A 225 -15.13 3.95 9.35
CA ALA A 225 -14.30 4.36 10.49
C ALA A 225 -13.44 3.24 11.06
N SER A 226 -13.90 2.00 11.04
CA SER A 226 -13.12 0.82 11.47
C SER A 226 -11.90 0.54 10.57
N GLY A 227 -11.88 1.07 9.34
CA GLY A 227 -10.83 0.79 8.34
C GLY A 227 -11.02 -0.52 7.57
N LEU A 228 -12.11 -1.26 7.83
CA LEU A 228 -12.38 -2.56 7.20
C LEU A 228 -13.08 -2.48 5.84
N LEU A 229 -13.13 -1.30 5.22
CA LEU A 229 -13.70 -1.12 3.90
C LEU A 229 -12.89 -0.12 3.08
N SER A 230 -12.71 -0.45 1.81
CA SER A 230 -12.17 0.44 0.78
C SER A 230 -12.92 0.17 -0.52
N LEU A 231 -13.81 1.07 -0.91
CA LEU A 231 -14.60 0.98 -2.12
C LEU A 231 -14.20 2.05 -3.12
N LYS A 232 -14.25 1.69 -4.40
CA LYS A 232 -14.20 2.63 -5.54
C LYS A 232 -14.78 1.98 -6.77
N GLN A 233 -15.35 2.78 -7.65
CA GLN A 233 -15.83 2.34 -8.95
C GLN A 233 -14.89 2.84 -10.04
N TYR A 234 -14.42 1.93 -10.89
CA TYR A 234 -13.60 2.28 -12.04
C TYR A 234 -14.48 2.78 -13.21
N ALA A 235 -13.87 3.51 -14.13
CA ALA A 235 -14.56 4.03 -15.32
C ALA A 235 -15.22 2.94 -16.19
N ASN A 236 -14.74 1.69 -16.11
CA ASN A 236 -15.35 0.56 -16.80
C ASN A 236 -16.62 0.02 -16.09
N GLY A 237 -17.01 0.60 -14.95
CA GLY A 237 -18.17 0.22 -14.16
C GLY A 237 -17.92 -0.82 -13.05
N SER A 238 -16.75 -1.48 -13.02
CA SER A 238 -16.46 -2.45 -11.97
C SER A 238 -16.18 -1.75 -10.64
N VAL A 239 -16.73 -2.29 -9.54
CA VAL A 239 -16.43 -1.83 -8.18
C VAL A 239 -15.38 -2.73 -7.55
N LEU A 240 -14.33 -2.13 -7.01
CA LEU A 240 -13.32 -2.83 -6.21
C LEU A 240 -13.66 -2.70 -4.73
N ILE A 241 -13.68 -3.84 -4.05
CA ILE A 241 -13.99 -3.99 -2.63
C ILE A 241 -12.76 -4.54 -1.93
N GLY A 242 -12.26 -3.83 -0.93
CA GLY A 242 -11.15 -4.22 -0.08
C GLY A 242 -11.36 -3.73 1.34
N GLY A 243 -10.30 -3.65 2.16
CA GLY A 243 -10.38 -3.11 3.53
C GLY A 243 -9.67 -3.98 4.57
N GLY A 244 -8.66 -4.75 4.18
CA GLY A 244 -7.82 -5.46 5.14
C GLY A 244 -8.41 -6.76 5.70
N TRP A 245 -9.48 -7.28 5.13
CA TRP A 245 -10.01 -8.60 5.46
C TRP A 245 -9.01 -9.68 5.06
N GLN A 246 -8.67 -10.56 6.03
CA GLN A 246 -7.57 -11.50 5.85
C GLN A 246 -8.02 -12.81 5.20
N GLY A 247 -7.18 -13.34 4.30
CA GLY A 247 -7.21 -14.73 3.85
C GLY A 247 -6.68 -15.69 4.90
N ILE A 248 -6.55 -16.95 4.53
CA ILE A 248 -5.96 -18.01 5.34
C ILE A 248 -4.65 -18.51 4.72
N GLY A 249 -3.87 -19.26 5.48
CA GLY A 249 -2.60 -19.83 5.07
C GLY A 249 -1.39 -19.09 5.64
N ASP A 250 -0.23 -19.42 5.12
CA ASP A 250 1.05 -18.88 5.58
C ASP A 250 2.03 -18.77 4.42
N ARG A 251 2.81 -17.68 4.35
CA ARG A 251 3.77 -17.46 3.26
C ARG A 251 4.82 -18.59 3.14
N ALA A 252 5.29 -19.11 4.28
CA ALA A 252 6.35 -20.12 4.30
C ALA A 252 5.79 -21.54 4.16
N ARG A 253 4.62 -21.82 4.77
CA ARG A 253 4.01 -23.16 4.78
C ARG A 253 3.05 -23.38 3.62
N GLY A 254 2.63 -22.32 2.94
CA GLY A 254 1.65 -22.38 1.86
C GLY A 254 0.20 -22.41 2.33
N GLY A 255 -0.70 -22.95 1.52
CA GLY A 255 -2.14 -23.00 1.80
C GLY A 255 -2.82 -21.63 1.74
N ILE A 256 -2.23 -20.66 1.03
CA ILE A 256 -2.80 -19.32 0.87
C ILE A 256 -4.09 -19.41 0.07
N ALA A 257 -5.20 -19.08 0.72
CA ALA A 257 -6.53 -19.15 0.13
C ALA A 257 -7.45 -18.05 0.68
N VAL A 258 -8.55 -17.82 -0.04
CA VAL A 258 -9.62 -16.93 0.43
C VAL A 258 -10.24 -17.51 1.69
N ASN A 259 -10.42 -16.66 2.70
CA ASN A 259 -11.24 -16.98 3.88
C ASN A 259 -12.70 -16.68 3.54
N PRO A 260 -13.60 -17.69 3.47
CA PRO A 260 -14.99 -17.49 3.08
C PRO A 260 -15.77 -16.55 4.00
N GLU A 261 -15.54 -16.60 5.30
CA GLU A 261 -16.23 -15.74 6.27
C GLU A 261 -15.79 -14.28 6.13
N ALA A 262 -14.49 -14.04 6.07
CA ALA A 262 -13.93 -12.72 5.83
C ALA A 262 -14.37 -12.16 4.46
N PHE A 263 -14.43 -13.00 3.43
CA PHE A 263 -14.92 -12.64 2.11
C PHE A 263 -16.39 -12.17 2.16
N LEU A 264 -17.27 -12.95 2.79
CA LEU A 264 -18.68 -12.60 2.95
C LEU A 264 -18.87 -11.36 3.83
N GLY A 265 -18.08 -11.22 4.90
CA GLY A 265 -18.08 -10.04 5.77
C GLY A 265 -17.76 -8.77 5.01
N ASN A 266 -16.71 -8.80 4.18
CA ASN A 266 -16.32 -7.65 3.38
C ASN A 266 -17.41 -7.23 2.37
N ILE A 267 -18.03 -8.20 1.68
CA ILE A 267 -19.13 -7.95 0.74
C ILE A 267 -20.36 -7.39 1.46
N ARG A 268 -20.74 -7.96 2.63
CA ARG A 268 -21.88 -7.47 3.43
C ARG A 268 -21.64 -6.02 3.87
N LEU A 269 -20.42 -5.70 4.33
CA LEU A 269 -20.09 -4.34 4.73
C LEU A 269 -20.12 -3.38 3.53
N ALA A 270 -19.67 -3.81 2.36
CA ALA A 270 -19.78 -3.03 1.12
C ALA A 270 -21.25 -2.76 0.76
N ALA A 271 -22.10 -3.78 0.78
CA ALA A 271 -23.52 -3.66 0.49
C ALA A 271 -24.31 -2.89 1.55
N HIS A 272 -23.85 -2.90 2.81
CA HIS A 272 -24.39 -2.05 3.87
C HIS A 272 -24.06 -0.58 3.61
N THR A 273 -22.81 -0.30 3.19
CA THR A 273 -22.34 1.07 2.98
C THR A 273 -22.86 1.68 1.69
N ILE A 274 -22.90 0.89 0.60
CA ILE A 274 -23.44 1.28 -0.73
C ILE A 274 -24.54 0.26 -1.09
N PRO A 275 -25.80 0.53 -0.79
CA PRO A 275 -26.91 -0.43 -0.97
C PRO A 275 -27.07 -0.96 -2.41
N ALA A 276 -26.69 -0.18 -3.41
CA ALA A 276 -26.71 -0.61 -4.81
C ALA A 276 -25.80 -1.81 -5.11
N LEU A 277 -24.89 -2.17 -4.19
CA LEU A 277 -24.03 -3.35 -4.31
C LEU A 277 -24.70 -4.65 -3.86
N ARG A 278 -25.91 -4.63 -3.31
CA ARG A 278 -26.60 -5.84 -2.82
C ARG A 278 -26.81 -6.89 -3.90
N ASP A 279 -27.12 -6.45 -5.11
CA ASP A 279 -27.42 -7.32 -6.25
C ASP A 279 -26.22 -7.48 -7.19
N ALA A 280 -25.10 -6.87 -6.87
CA ALA A 280 -23.89 -6.94 -7.68
C ALA A 280 -23.27 -8.34 -7.62
N ARG A 281 -22.92 -8.89 -8.77
CA ARG A 281 -22.24 -10.19 -8.86
C ARG A 281 -20.73 -10.01 -8.71
N VAL A 282 -20.13 -10.89 -7.94
CA VAL A 282 -18.67 -10.98 -7.84
C VAL A 282 -18.12 -11.57 -9.13
N LEU A 283 -17.23 -10.84 -9.79
CA LEU A 283 -16.52 -11.33 -10.97
C LEU A 283 -15.28 -12.13 -10.57
N ARG A 284 -14.51 -11.63 -9.61
CA ARG A 284 -13.26 -12.26 -9.14
C ARG A 284 -12.87 -11.80 -7.74
N ALA A 285 -12.20 -12.69 -7.01
CA ALA A 285 -11.45 -12.36 -5.81
C ALA A 285 -9.99 -12.77 -6.00
N TRP A 286 -9.08 -12.08 -5.31
CA TRP A 286 -7.66 -12.46 -5.27
C TRP A 286 -7.05 -12.06 -3.93
N LEU A 287 -5.84 -12.54 -3.72
CA LEU A 287 -5.07 -12.31 -2.49
C LEU A 287 -3.80 -11.55 -2.81
N GLY A 288 -3.36 -10.74 -1.87
CA GLY A 288 -2.06 -10.07 -1.90
C GLY A 288 -1.36 -10.19 -0.56
N LEU A 289 -0.05 -10.40 -0.60
CA LEU A 289 0.78 -10.46 0.59
C LEU A 289 1.29 -9.06 0.93
N GLU A 290 1.08 -8.63 2.15
CA GLU A 290 1.53 -7.33 2.65
C GLU A 290 2.50 -7.52 3.83
N ALA A 291 3.62 -6.81 3.79
CA ALA A 291 4.61 -6.82 4.86
C ALA A 291 4.30 -5.70 5.87
N GLU A 292 4.37 -6.02 7.15
CA GLU A 292 4.18 -5.07 8.25
C GLU A 292 5.24 -5.26 9.32
N THR A 293 5.77 -4.15 9.82
CA THR A 293 6.65 -4.09 10.99
C THR A 293 5.84 -4.04 12.28
N ALA A 294 6.51 -4.24 13.43
CA ALA A 294 5.86 -4.20 14.74
C ALA A 294 5.16 -2.86 15.04
N ASP A 295 5.75 -1.74 14.63
CA ASP A 295 5.21 -0.39 14.80
C ASP A 295 4.32 0.06 13.61
N ALA A 296 4.18 -0.82 12.62
CA ALA A 296 3.43 -0.58 11.40
C ALA A 296 3.91 0.66 10.60
N LEU A 297 5.15 1.07 10.77
CA LEU A 297 5.85 2.08 9.97
C LEU A 297 6.81 1.39 8.99
N PRO A 298 7.15 2.02 7.86
CA PRO A 298 8.06 1.41 6.88
C PRO A 298 9.46 1.22 7.45
N VAL A 299 10.23 0.31 6.85
CA VAL A 299 11.67 0.29 7.00
C VAL A 299 12.29 0.92 5.76
N ILE A 300 12.98 2.03 5.93
CA ILE A 300 13.63 2.78 4.84
C ILE A 300 14.95 3.35 5.39
N GLY A 301 16.06 2.88 4.87
CA GLY A 301 17.38 3.38 5.30
C GLY A 301 18.49 2.36 5.14
N PRO A 302 19.65 2.64 5.73
CA PRO A 302 20.76 1.69 5.80
C PRO A 302 20.33 0.36 6.45
N LEU A 303 20.97 -0.72 6.05
CA LEU A 303 20.82 -2.01 6.70
C LEU A 303 21.84 -2.12 7.84
N ASP A 304 21.37 -2.28 9.06
CA ASP A 304 22.22 -2.24 10.26
C ASP A 304 23.37 -3.25 10.19
N GLY A 305 24.56 -2.77 10.46
CA GLY A 305 25.78 -3.60 10.49
C GLY A 305 26.31 -4.01 9.10
N VAL A 306 25.69 -3.59 8.00
CA VAL A 306 26.11 -3.93 6.63
C VAL A 306 26.41 -2.66 5.85
N ALA A 307 27.69 -2.34 5.67
CA ALA A 307 28.10 -1.18 4.90
C ALA A 307 27.59 -1.28 3.43
N ASP A 308 27.21 -0.14 2.85
CA ASP A 308 26.73 -0.05 1.47
C ASP A 308 25.48 -0.88 1.14
N ALA A 309 24.71 -1.29 2.17
CA ALA A 309 23.43 -1.94 2.01
C ALA A 309 22.30 -1.09 2.59
N TRP A 310 21.16 -1.09 1.89
CA TRP A 310 19.93 -0.38 2.29
C TRP A 310 18.71 -1.28 2.15
N THR A 311 17.63 -0.89 2.82
CA THR A 311 16.33 -1.56 2.70
C THR A 311 15.22 -0.55 2.49
N ILE A 312 14.14 -0.99 1.83
CA ILE A 312 12.90 -0.22 1.66
C ILE A 312 11.69 -1.15 1.59
N GLY A 313 10.70 -0.91 2.44
CA GLY A 313 9.44 -1.67 2.38
C GLY A 313 8.72 -1.79 3.71
N SER A 314 7.94 -2.85 3.83
CA SER A 314 7.29 -3.33 5.06
C SER A 314 6.34 -2.33 5.71
N VAL A 315 5.38 -1.80 4.95
CA VAL A 315 4.41 -0.83 5.45
C VAL A 315 3.02 -1.05 4.89
N HIS A 316 2.04 -1.04 5.77
CA HIS A 316 0.64 -0.94 5.37
C HIS A 316 0.37 0.42 4.69
N SER A 317 -0.46 0.41 3.63
CA SER A 317 -0.70 1.59 2.78
C SER A 317 0.55 2.11 2.06
N GLY A 318 1.57 1.27 1.92
CA GLY A 318 2.85 1.59 1.24
C GLY A 318 2.71 1.93 -0.23
N TYR A 319 1.57 1.63 -0.84
CA TYR A 319 1.30 2.00 -2.23
C TYR A 319 1.18 3.52 -2.36
N THR A 320 0.33 4.16 -1.53
CA THR A 320 0.13 5.62 -1.55
C THR A 320 1.44 6.38 -1.43
N SER A 321 2.30 6.04 -0.47
CA SER A 321 3.57 6.75 -0.20
C SER A 321 4.76 6.25 -1.01
N GLY A 322 4.60 5.14 -1.74
CA GLY A 322 5.68 4.38 -2.37
C GLY A 322 6.65 5.16 -3.27
N PRO A 323 6.19 5.93 -4.26
CA PRO A 323 7.10 6.66 -5.15
C PRO A 323 7.97 7.67 -4.42
N PHE A 324 7.40 8.43 -3.49
CA PHE A 324 8.15 9.42 -2.73
C PHE A 324 9.14 8.77 -1.76
N MET A 325 8.78 7.68 -1.12
CA MET A 325 9.69 6.90 -0.28
C MET A 325 10.88 6.36 -1.08
N GLY A 326 10.64 5.88 -2.31
CA GLY A 326 11.71 5.49 -3.21
C GLY A 326 12.63 6.65 -3.59
N LYS A 327 12.08 7.86 -3.80
CA LYS A 327 12.85 9.07 -4.09
C LYS A 327 13.77 9.45 -2.92
N ILE A 328 13.24 9.53 -1.69
CA ILE A 328 14.05 9.95 -0.54
C ILE A 328 15.13 8.92 -0.17
N LEU A 329 14.88 7.63 -0.39
CA LEU A 329 15.94 6.63 -0.24
C LEU A 329 17.03 6.83 -1.29
N ALA A 330 16.67 7.09 -2.54
CA ALA A 330 17.65 7.38 -3.59
C ALA A 330 18.47 8.63 -3.27
N GLN A 331 17.87 9.69 -2.75
CA GLN A 331 18.58 10.90 -2.29
C GLN A 331 19.64 10.53 -1.24
N ALA A 332 19.29 9.76 -0.22
CA ALA A 332 20.22 9.32 0.81
C ALA A 332 21.41 8.51 0.25
N ILE A 333 21.12 7.57 -0.65
CA ILE A 333 22.16 6.73 -1.29
C ILE A 333 23.10 7.56 -2.16
N LEU A 334 22.59 8.64 -2.78
CA LEU A 334 23.38 9.61 -3.57
C LEU A 334 24.16 10.60 -2.71
N GLY A 335 24.06 10.54 -1.38
CA GLY A 335 24.70 11.48 -0.46
C GLY A 335 24.01 12.84 -0.38
N GLN A 336 22.78 12.94 -0.85
CA GLN A 336 21.93 14.13 -0.74
C GLN A 336 21.09 14.07 0.55
N ALA A 337 20.71 15.22 1.10
CA ALA A 337 19.76 15.28 2.20
C ALA A 337 18.37 14.83 1.71
N PRO A 338 17.75 13.81 2.32
CA PRO A 338 16.40 13.43 1.97
C PRO A 338 15.39 14.54 2.26
N ASP A 339 14.40 14.72 1.38
CA ASP A 339 13.34 15.74 1.53
C ASP A 339 12.50 15.56 2.82
N LEU A 340 12.41 14.34 3.34
CA LEU A 340 11.83 13.98 4.63
C LEU A 340 12.68 12.89 5.31
N PRO A 341 12.61 12.75 6.64
CA PRO A 341 13.35 11.73 7.38
C PRO A 341 13.11 10.31 6.86
N LEU A 342 14.12 9.46 6.92
CA LEU A 342 13.99 8.02 6.68
C LEU A 342 13.40 7.31 7.92
N PHE A 343 13.08 6.05 7.74
CA PHE A 343 12.60 5.17 8.83
C PHE A 343 13.60 4.04 9.06
N PRO A 344 14.72 4.30 9.78
CA PRO A 344 15.76 3.32 9.98
C PRO A 344 15.28 2.11 10.79
N MET A 345 15.91 0.96 10.60
CA MET A 345 15.49 -0.28 11.24
C MET A 345 15.88 -0.38 12.73
N GLU A 346 16.86 0.38 13.20
CA GLU A 346 17.32 0.40 14.61
C GLU A 346 16.18 0.57 15.62
N ARG A 347 15.12 1.31 15.25
CA ARG A 347 13.93 1.50 16.07
C ARG A 347 13.18 0.19 16.37
N LEU A 348 13.35 -0.85 15.54
CA LEU A 348 12.73 -2.16 15.74
C LEU A 348 13.51 -3.04 16.71
N SER A 349 14.76 -2.68 17.03
CA SER A 349 15.66 -3.41 17.93
C SER A 349 15.42 -3.06 19.40
N VAL A 350 14.76 -1.94 19.69
CA VAL A 350 14.45 -1.49 21.05
C VAL A 350 13.16 -2.17 21.49
N GLY A 351 13.29 -3.39 22.06
CA GLY A 351 12.36 -4.21 22.85
C GLY A 351 10.89 -3.77 23.00
N GLY A 352 10.23 -3.43 21.92
CA GLY A 352 8.81 -3.17 21.89
C GLY A 352 8.06 -4.49 21.69
N SER A 353 7.31 -4.95 22.71
CA SER A 353 6.14 -5.80 22.45
C SER A 353 5.36 -5.15 21.32
N MET A 354 4.93 -5.94 20.29
CA MET A 354 4.02 -5.47 19.25
C MET A 354 2.94 -4.62 19.93
N PRO A 355 2.86 -3.29 19.71
CA PRO A 355 1.69 -2.59 20.18
C PRO A 355 0.50 -3.26 19.50
N ASP A 356 -0.51 -3.55 20.27
CA ASP A 356 -1.82 -3.92 19.73
C ASP A 356 -2.25 -2.72 18.86
N THR A 357 -1.94 -2.79 17.58
CA THR A 357 -2.14 -1.66 16.66
C THR A 357 -3.62 -1.46 16.35
N GLY A 358 -4.51 -1.97 17.24
CA GLY A 358 -5.96 -1.75 17.15
C GLY A 358 -6.50 -2.06 15.75
N ARG A 359 -5.87 -3.00 15.04
CA ARG A 359 -6.48 -3.56 13.84
C ARG A 359 -7.65 -4.42 14.29
N VAL A 360 -8.81 -3.86 14.15
CA VAL A 360 -10.13 -4.48 14.39
C VAL A 360 -10.38 -5.68 13.44
N GLY A 361 -9.34 -6.34 12.95
CA GLY A 361 -9.46 -7.55 12.13
C GLY A 361 -9.88 -8.79 12.92
N GLU A 362 -9.46 -8.89 14.17
CA GLU A 362 -9.87 -10.02 15.05
C GLU A 362 -11.12 -9.70 15.88
N GLN A 363 -11.40 -8.42 16.18
CA GLN A 363 -12.58 -8.01 16.94
C GLN A 363 -13.74 -7.52 16.06
N GLY A 364 -13.52 -7.10 14.82
CA GLY A 364 -14.57 -6.63 13.92
C GLY A 364 -15.49 -7.73 13.39
N ALA A 365 -15.03 -8.97 13.35
CA ALA A 365 -15.87 -10.12 13.00
C ALA A 365 -17.01 -10.36 14.02
N VAL A 366 -16.86 -9.87 15.25
CA VAL A 366 -17.84 -10.06 16.33
C VAL A 366 -18.97 -9.01 16.27
N LEU A 367 -18.75 -7.83 15.69
CA LEU A 367 -19.74 -6.74 15.69
C LEU A 367 -20.80 -6.83 14.59
N PHE A 368 -20.61 -7.66 13.56
CA PHE A 368 -21.59 -7.83 12.46
C PHE A 368 -22.37 -9.13 12.47
N ASN A 369 -22.27 -9.94 13.53
CA ASN A 369 -23.07 -11.16 13.70
C ASN A 369 -24.46 -10.93 14.34
N GLY A 370 -24.89 -9.71 14.48
CA GLY A 370 -26.16 -9.38 15.10
C GLY A 370 -26.91 -8.26 14.38
N HIS A 371 -27.38 -8.52 13.16
CA HIS A 371 -28.65 -7.99 12.62
C HIS A 371 -28.93 -8.63 11.26
#